data_bb6a52a26d2e72a90003f3c95d062cdf
#
_entry.id   bb6a52a26d2e72a90003f3c95d062cdf
#
_cell.length_a   1.000
_cell.length_b   1.000
_cell.length_c   1.000
_cell.angle_alpha   90.00
_cell.angle_beta   90.00
_cell.angle_gamma   90.00
#
_symmetry.space_group_name_H-M   'P 1'
#
loop_
_entity.id
_entity.type
_entity.pdbx_description
1 polymer ?
#
loop_
_entity_poly.entity_id
_entity_poly.type
_entity_poly.pdbx_seq_one_letter_code
_entity_poly.pdbx_strand_id
1 'polypeptide(L)'
;MTSTWTLKENSTGELEVTVEGEAWKKAQKKALNYAKSHMNLKGFRQGQIPDALVKKQLSSKALYDMASEEVANEALSEGIKEHNIDLVARPTLDVKEADDEKAVLVFTCTVLPEVTLGEYKGLDIKKADVEVTEEDVENEVKRVQDRYADWVVREDDDAAQLGDQVVIDFVGTKDGVAFEGGSGENYPLELGSGSFIPGFEEQLVGVKKGEEKDVEVTFPENYQAAELAGQTATFHCTVHEVKYKDLPELNDELIKKLKIENVETVDAYKEKVKTDLTAQKEREAEENFTNELLGKVCDNANVEIPAVMIDAEVDRMYKEFEGRMQQSGFTAKQFLEATHQTEEAIRAQMSPEAAARVKTQLVLEAIVKAESIEASDEDVEKEFTTMSEMYNMEVEKIKSLISPESIKADLANQKALDFIKTSVK
;
A
#
# COMPACT_ATOMS: atom_id res chain seq x y z
N MET A 1 14.65 -18.66 37.87
CA MET A 1 14.02 -19.41 36.76
C MET A 1 15.11 -19.99 35.91
N THR A 2 14.88 -21.07 35.20
CA THR A 2 15.81 -21.63 34.21
C THR A 2 15.11 -21.73 32.88
N SER A 3 15.76 -21.33 31.79
CA SER A 3 15.16 -21.31 30.47
C SER A 3 15.96 -22.07 29.44
N THR A 4 15.27 -22.59 28.42
CA THR A 4 15.86 -23.30 27.29
C THR A 4 15.17 -22.82 26.03
N TRP A 5 15.99 -22.40 25.04
CA TRP A 5 15.52 -21.93 23.75
C TRP A 5 15.80 -22.99 22.67
N THR A 6 14.80 -23.31 21.88
CA THR A 6 14.93 -24.20 20.72
C THR A 6 14.30 -23.59 19.49
N LEU A 7 15.14 -23.15 18.55
CA LEU A 7 14.68 -22.63 17.25
C LEU A 7 14.16 -23.80 16.39
N LYS A 8 13.03 -23.60 15.73
CA LYS A 8 12.38 -24.52 14.80
C LYS A 8 12.34 -23.91 13.39
N GLU A 9 11.70 -24.60 12.47
CA GLU A 9 11.47 -24.09 11.10
C GLU A 9 10.54 -22.88 11.08
N ASN A 10 10.54 -22.14 9.97
CA ASN A 10 9.70 -20.94 9.73
C ASN A 10 9.88 -19.83 10.78
N SER A 11 11.12 -19.62 11.23
CA SER A 11 11.45 -18.59 12.24
C SER A 11 10.57 -18.66 13.49
N THR A 12 10.12 -19.85 13.84
CA THR A 12 9.43 -20.15 15.10
C THR A 12 10.39 -20.84 16.06
N GLY A 13 10.14 -20.69 17.36
CA GLY A 13 10.91 -21.40 18.36
C GLY A 13 10.11 -21.59 19.64
N GLU A 14 10.58 -22.51 20.47
CA GLU A 14 10.01 -22.76 21.78
C GLU A 14 10.97 -22.31 22.87
N LEU A 15 10.48 -21.42 23.71
CA LEU A 15 11.13 -20.99 24.94
C LEU A 15 10.46 -21.74 26.10
N GLU A 16 11.14 -22.76 26.63
CA GLU A 16 10.70 -23.48 27.80
C GLU A 16 11.30 -22.83 29.05
N VAL A 17 10.45 -22.38 29.96
CA VAL A 17 10.87 -21.72 31.21
C VAL A 17 10.34 -22.52 32.39
N THR A 18 11.25 -22.99 33.22
CA THR A 18 10.91 -23.65 34.49
C THR A 18 10.90 -22.59 35.59
N VAL A 19 9.72 -22.42 36.21
CA VAL A 19 9.50 -21.53 37.34
C VAL A 19 9.36 -22.34 38.61
N GLU A 20 10.24 -22.17 39.56
CA GLU A 20 10.27 -22.91 40.81
C GLU A 20 10.58 -22.03 42.03
N GLY A 21 10.51 -22.60 43.22
CA GLY A 21 10.90 -21.93 44.47
C GLY A 21 10.00 -20.72 44.85
N GLU A 22 10.62 -19.60 45.23
CA GLU A 22 9.90 -18.43 45.73
C GLU A 22 9.05 -17.75 44.65
N ALA A 23 9.49 -17.75 43.41
CA ALA A 23 8.74 -17.14 42.28
C ALA A 23 7.42 -17.89 42.06
N TRP A 24 7.48 -19.23 42.02
CA TRP A 24 6.29 -20.05 41.84
C TRP A 24 5.33 -19.97 43.04
N LYS A 25 5.83 -20.00 44.27
CA LYS A 25 4.99 -19.80 45.49
C LYS A 25 4.29 -18.45 45.53
N LYS A 26 4.98 -17.40 45.10
CA LYS A 26 4.43 -16.06 44.97
C LYS A 26 3.30 -16.00 43.93
N ALA A 27 3.50 -16.63 42.77
CA ALA A 27 2.49 -16.75 41.71
C ALA A 27 1.26 -17.51 42.18
N GLN A 28 1.42 -18.67 42.83
CA GLN A 28 0.32 -19.44 43.42
C GLN A 28 -0.47 -18.64 44.47
N LYS A 29 0.22 -17.86 45.32
CA LYS A 29 -0.44 -17.00 46.32
C LYS A 29 -1.24 -15.88 45.65
N LYS A 30 -0.72 -15.28 44.56
CA LYS A 30 -1.45 -14.26 43.81
C LYS A 30 -2.69 -14.85 43.12
N ALA A 31 -2.55 -15.99 42.45
CA ALA A 31 -3.64 -16.72 41.80
C ALA A 31 -4.75 -17.08 42.81
N LEU A 32 -4.38 -17.56 44.00
CA LEU A 32 -5.33 -17.86 45.04
C LEU A 32 -6.08 -16.62 45.55
N ASN A 33 -5.37 -15.49 45.68
CA ASN A 33 -5.99 -14.21 46.09
C ASN A 33 -6.90 -13.68 44.98
N TYR A 34 -6.53 -13.81 43.72
CA TYR A 34 -7.35 -13.46 42.56
C TYR A 34 -8.65 -14.31 42.58
N ALA A 35 -8.52 -15.62 42.74
CA ALA A 35 -9.67 -16.53 42.85
C ALA A 35 -10.62 -16.14 43.99
N LYS A 36 -10.10 -15.81 45.18
CA LYS A 36 -10.91 -15.32 46.31
C LYS A 36 -11.71 -14.05 45.97
N SER A 37 -11.11 -13.11 45.24
CA SER A 37 -11.73 -11.84 44.91
C SER A 37 -12.80 -11.95 43.83
N HIS A 38 -12.77 -13.01 43.00
CA HIS A 38 -13.71 -13.20 41.90
C HIS A 38 -14.72 -14.35 42.15
N MET A 39 -14.48 -15.17 43.16
CA MET A 39 -15.40 -16.25 43.52
C MET A 39 -16.56 -15.76 44.36
N ASN A 40 -17.77 -16.20 44.02
CA ASN A 40 -18.98 -15.94 44.80
C ASN A 40 -19.43 -17.22 45.54
N LEU A 41 -19.22 -17.25 46.84
CA LEU A 41 -19.58 -18.40 47.68
C LEU A 41 -20.63 -17.99 48.72
N LYS A 42 -21.76 -18.68 48.76
CA LYS A 42 -22.81 -18.40 49.74
C LYS A 42 -22.26 -18.43 51.17
N GLY A 43 -22.46 -17.36 51.92
CA GLY A 43 -22.01 -17.22 53.30
C GLY A 43 -20.65 -16.51 53.49
N PHE A 44 -19.97 -16.16 52.43
CA PHE A 44 -18.70 -15.44 52.49
C PHE A 44 -18.73 -14.16 51.63
N ARG A 45 -18.07 -13.12 52.12
CA ARG A 45 -17.84 -11.90 51.35
C ARG A 45 -16.68 -12.16 50.35
N GLN A 46 -16.78 -11.62 49.17
CA GLN A 46 -15.69 -11.68 48.17
C GLN A 46 -14.36 -11.22 48.79
N GLY A 47 -13.30 -11.94 48.52
CA GLY A 47 -11.96 -11.72 49.07
C GLY A 47 -11.74 -12.27 50.51
N GLN A 48 -12.80 -12.71 51.22
CA GLN A 48 -12.70 -13.23 52.58
C GLN A 48 -12.96 -14.75 52.66
N ILE A 49 -12.92 -15.44 51.52
CA ILE A 49 -13.11 -16.90 51.45
C ILE A 49 -11.84 -17.59 51.98
N PRO A 50 -11.94 -18.54 52.94
CA PRO A 50 -10.77 -19.31 53.36
C PRO A 50 -10.14 -20.12 52.26
N ASP A 51 -8.80 -20.19 52.25
CA ASP A 51 -7.98 -20.90 51.21
C ASP A 51 -8.44 -22.33 50.97
N ALA A 52 -8.74 -23.06 52.06
CA ALA A 52 -9.19 -24.44 51.97
C ALA A 52 -10.53 -24.61 51.22
N LEU A 53 -11.41 -23.59 51.26
CA LEU A 53 -12.68 -23.64 50.56
C LEU A 53 -12.47 -23.28 49.07
N VAL A 54 -11.57 -22.34 48.74
CA VAL A 54 -11.20 -22.01 47.33
C VAL A 54 -10.57 -23.24 46.66
N LYS A 55 -9.60 -23.88 47.34
CA LYS A 55 -8.94 -25.11 46.86
C LYS A 55 -9.91 -26.29 46.76
N LYS A 56 -10.98 -26.33 47.48
CA LYS A 56 -12.02 -27.36 47.35
C LYS A 56 -12.98 -27.08 46.19
N GLN A 57 -13.19 -25.83 45.85
CA GLN A 57 -14.12 -25.42 44.79
C GLN A 57 -13.46 -25.40 43.42
N LEU A 58 -12.19 -25.01 43.36
CA LEU A 58 -11.35 -25.01 42.12
C LEU A 58 -10.45 -26.23 42.14
N SER A 59 -10.25 -26.85 40.97
CA SER A 59 -9.28 -27.90 40.85
C SER A 59 -7.85 -27.35 41.03
N SER A 60 -6.92 -28.19 41.51
CA SER A 60 -5.50 -27.77 41.57
C SER A 60 -4.99 -27.30 40.23
N LYS A 61 -5.38 -27.96 39.13
CA LYS A 61 -5.03 -27.55 37.77
C LYS A 61 -5.46 -26.10 37.48
N ALA A 62 -6.71 -25.73 37.76
CA ALA A 62 -7.18 -24.38 37.51
C ALA A 62 -6.41 -23.31 38.31
N LEU A 63 -5.97 -23.65 39.54
CA LEU A 63 -5.14 -22.74 40.33
C LEU A 63 -3.72 -22.61 39.79
N TYR A 64 -3.15 -23.71 39.26
CA TYR A 64 -1.84 -23.67 38.61
C TYR A 64 -1.86 -22.96 37.28
N ASP A 65 -2.92 -23.14 36.47
CA ASP A 65 -3.10 -22.39 35.22
C ASP A 65 -3.15 -20.86 35.51
N MET A 66 -3.94 -20.44 36.51
CA MET A 66 -3.96 -19.04 36.95
C MET A 66 -2.60 -18.53 37.49
N ALA A 67 -1.86 -19.40 38.20
CA ALA A 67 -0.54 -19.05 38.71
C ALA A 67 0.50 -18.93 37.55
N SER A 68 0.36 -19.78 36.54
CA SER A 68 1.18 -19.77 35.34
C SER A 68 0.97 -18.45 34.55
N GLU A 69 -0.30 -18.04 34.37
CA GLU A 69 -0.62 -16.75 33.73
C GLU A 69 -0.04 -15.54 34.52
N GLU A 70 -0.07 -15.61 35.85
CA GLU A 70 0.45 -14.52 36.71
C GLU A 70 1.97 -14.34 36.58
N VAL A 71 2.72 -15.42 36.33
CA VAL A 71 4.19 -15.36 36.23
C VAL A 71 4.68 -15.35 34.80
N ALA A 72 3.80 -15.56 33.80
CA ALA A 72 4.15 -15.73 32.40
C ALA A 72 4.96 -14.55 31.83
N ASN A 73 4.55 -13.33 32.12
CA ASN A 73 5.23 -12.14 31.61
C ASN A 73 6.66 -12.00 32.18
N GLU A 74 6.85 -12.32 33.47
CA GLU A 74 8.14 -12.28 34.10
C GLU A 74 9.05 -13.38 33.52
N ALA A 75 8.54 -14.59 33.40
CA ALA A 75 9.24 -15.74 32.82
C ALA A 75 9.65 -15.50 31.35
N LEU A 76 8.73 -14.97 30.55
CA LEU A 76 8.99 -14.62 29.15
C LEU A 76 10.09 -13.55 29.05
N SER A 77 9.99 -12.47 29.85
CA SER A 77 10.96 -11.37 29.82
C SER A 77 12.37 -11.82 30.21
N GLU A 78 12.49 -12.70 31.22
CA GLU A 78 13.79 -13.25 31.61
C GLU A 78 14.37 -14.16 30.51
N GLY A 79 13.55 -15.06 29.93
CA GLY A 79 14.00 -15.95 28.88
C GLY A 79 14.39 -15.22 27.58
N ILE A 80 13.64 -14.20 27.18
CA ILE A 80 13.99 -13.36 26.03
C ILE A 80 15.35 -12.70 26.22
N LYS A 81 15.62 -12.13 27.40
CA LYS A 81 16.90 -11.48 27.71
C LYS A 81 18.06 -12.47 27.77
N GLU A 82 17.85 -13.65 28.37
CA GLU A 82 18.88 -14.67 28.50
C GLU A 82 19.33 -15.20 27.14
N HIS A 83 18.40 -15.38 26.20
CA HIS A 83 18.67 -15.96 24.88
C HIS A 83 18.76 -14.95 23.74
N ASN A 84 18.67 -13.63 24.01
CA ASN A 84 18.64 -12.56 23.02
C ASN A 84 17.62 -12.82 21.88
N ILE A 85 16.36 -13.09 22.27
CA ILE A 85 15.30 -13.43 21.32
C ILE A 85 14.63 -12.14 20.82
N ASP A 86 14.65 -11.91 19.51
CA ASP A 86 13.95 -10.80 18.87
C ASP A 86 12.57 -11.26 18.40
N LEU A 87 11.53 -10.94 19.17
CA LEU A 87 10.16 -11.32 18.86
C LEU A 87 9.54 -10.40 17.80
N VAL A 88 8.90 -10.99 16.79
CA VAL A 88 8.11 -10.27 15.78
C VAL A 88 6.60 -10.34 16.03
N ALA A 89 6.16 -11.21 16.92
CA ALA A 89 4.77 -11.35 17.31
C ALA A 89 4.64 -11.70 18.80
N ARG A 90 3.42 -11.52 19.33
CA ARG A 90 3.12 -11.93 20.69
C ARG A 90 3.18 -13.45 20.81
N PRO A 91 4.01 -14.01 21.72
CA PRO A 91 4.10 -15.45 21.91
C PRO A 91 2.79 -16.07 22.43
N THR A 92 2.56 -17.32 22.10
CA THR A 92 1.52 -18.13 22.75
C THR A 92 2.10 -18.88 23.93
N LEU A 93 1.33 -18.97 25.02
CA LEU A 93 1.71 -19.70 26.24
C LEU A 93 0.98 -21.04 26.29
N ASP A 94 1.74 -22.09 26.53
CA ASP A 94 1.21 -23.41 26.96
C ASP A 94 1.88 -23.82 28.26
N VAL A 95 1.14 -24.56 29.10
CA VAL A 95 1.63 -25.07 30.38
C VAL A 95 1.87 -26.58 30.23
N LYS A 96 3.14 -26.96 30.09
CA LYS A 96 3.55 -28.36 29.91
C LYS A 96 3.35 -29.19 31.17
N GLU A 97 3.74 -28.62 32.31
CA GLU A 97 3.65 -29.26 33.64
C GLU A 97 3.46 -28.15 34.68
N ALA A 98 2.59 -28.38 35.66
CA ALA A 98 2.49 -27.54 36.85
C ALA A 98 2.05 -28.37 38.06
N ASP A 99 2.79 -28.21 39.16
CA ASP A 99 2.52 -28.82 40.45
C ASP A 99 2.76 -27.83 41.62
N ASP A 100 2.79 -28.34 42.86
CA ASP A 100 3.01 -27.49 44.05
C ASP A 100 4.42 -26.90 44.11
N GLU A 101 5.42 -27.49 43.44
CA GLU A 101 6.84 -27.15 43.56
C GLU A 101 7.33 -26.31 42.37
N LYS A 102 6.83 -26.60 41.16
CA LYS A 102 7.27 -25.94 39.92
C LYS A 102 6.16 -25.83 38.87
N ALA A 103 6.39 -24.97 37.90
CA ALA A 103 5.67 -24.95 36.62
C ALA A 103 6.67 -24.90 35.45
N VAL A 104 6.37 -25.62 34.38
CA VAL A 104 7.11 -25.58 33.12
C VAL A 104 6.22 -24.93 32.09
N LEU A 105 6.58 -23.68 31.74
CA LEU A 105 5.90 -22.84 30.78
C LEU A 105 6.58 -22.98 29.42
N VAL A 106 5.81 -23.14 28.36
CA VAL A 106 6.32 -23.20 26.99
C VAL A 106 5.73 -22.05 26.20
N PHE A 107 6.60 -21.15 25.77
CA PHE A 107 6.23 -20.04 24.89
C PHE A 107 6.59 -20.39 23.46
N THR A 108 5.60 -20.45 22.58
CA THR A 108 5.85 -20.51 21.14
C THR A 108 6.05 -19.10 20.64
N CYS A 109 7.27 -18.81 20.22
CA CYS A 109 7.76 -17.50 19.80
C CYS A 109 7.96 -17.48 18.30
N THR A 110 7.51 -16.41 17.63
CA THR A 110 7.92 -16.09 16.26
C THR A 110 9.00 -15.04 16.33
N VAL A 111 10.15 -15.33 15.73
CA VAL A 111 11.35 -14.47 15.81
C VAL A 111 11.68 -13.86 14.45
N LEU A 112 12.50 -12.81 14.49
CA LEU A 112 13.03 -12.20 13.28
C LEU A 112 13.76 -13.25 12.44
N PRO A 113 13.39 -13.44 11.15
CA PRO A 113 14.01 -14.46 10.31
C PRO A 113 15.46 -14.11 9.98
N GLU A 114 16.29 -15.14 9.90
CA GLU A 114 17.67 -14.97 9.44
C GLU A 114 17.70 -14.85 7.92
N VAL A 115 18.37 -13.80 7.43
CA VAL A 115 18.53 -13.53 6.00
C VAL A 115 19.88 -14.02 5.53
N THR A 116 19.87 -14.93 4.55
CA THR A 116 21.09 -15.31 3.83
C THR A 116 21.24 -14.41 2.62
N LEU A 117 22.20 -13.48 2.67
CA LEU A 117 22.49 -12.56 1.58
C LEU A 117 23.17 -13.31 0.41
N GLY A 118 22.71 -13.02 -0.82
CA GLY A 118 23.40 -13.41 -2.04
C GLY A 118 24.30 -12.27 -2.58
N GLU A 119 24.47 -12.21 -3.87
CA GLU A 119 25.20 -11.09 -4.52
C GLU A 119 24.32 -9.84 -4.50
N TYR A 120 24.76 -8.80 -3.81
CA TYR A 120 24.10 -7.49 -3.73
C TYR A 120 25.02 -6.33 -4.14
N LYS A 121 26.29 -6.61 -4.49
CA LYS A 121 27.28 -5.65 -5.02
C LYS A 121 27.63 -5.98 -6.45
N GLY A 122 27.94 -4.96 -7.23
CA GLY A 122 28.46 -5.12 -8.59
C GLY A 122 27.47 -5.77 -9.55
N LEU A 123 26.18 -5.59 -9.32
CA LEU A 123 25.12 -6.05 -10.20
C LEU A 123 25.19 -5.28 -11.52
N ASP A 124 24.96 -5.99 -12.64
CA ASP A 124 24.90 -5.37 -13.96
C ASP A 124 23.48 -4.86 -14.22
N ILE A 125 23.25 -3.61 -13.83
CA ILE A 125 21.98 -2.91 -14.04
C ILE A 125 22.31 -1.50 -14.49
N LYS A 126 21.67 -1.03 -15.54
CA LYS A 126 21.91 0.31 -16.07
C LYS A 126 20.68 1.20 -15.83
N LYS A 127 20.93 2.36 -15.24
CA LYS A 127 19.92 3.41 -15.22
C LYS A 127 19.65 3.85 -16.67
N ALA A 128 18.38 3.95 -17.04
CA ALA A 128 18.01 4.42 -18.36
C ALA A 128 18.47 5.88 -18.55
N ASP A 129 19.05 6.15 -19.74
CA ASP A 129 19.36 7.52 -20.13
C ASP A 129 18.07 8.31 -20.34
N VAL A 130 18.02 9.50 -19.80
CA VAL A 130 16.86 10.39 -19.92
C VAL A 130 17.13 11.44 -20.97
N GLU A 131 16.34 11.40 -22.04
CA GLU A 131 16.35 12.43 -23.07
C GLU A 131 14.93 13.02 -23.22
N VAL A 132 14.85 14.34 -23.23
CA VAL A 132 13.63 15.08 -23.56
C VAL A 132 13.80 15.69 -24.92
N THR A 133 13.04 15.17 -25.88
CA THR A 133 13.07 15.64 -27.27
C THR A 133 12.26 16.92 -27.43
N GLU A 134 12.49 17.64 -28.55
CA GLU A 134 11.66 18.79 -28.89
C GLU A 134 10.19 18.37 -29.10
N GLU A 135 9.96 17.18 -29.63
CA GLU A 135 8.63 16.60 -29.81
C GLU A 135 7.88 16.41 -28.47
N ASP A 136 8.58 15.96 -27.42
CA ASP A 136 7.99 15.85 -26.08
C ASP A 136 7.49 17.22 -25.57
N VAL A 137 8.31 18.27 -25.77
CA VAL A 137 7.96 19.63 -25.39
C VAL A 137 6.79 20.16 -26.22
N GLU A 138 6.80 19.93 -27.54
CA GLU A 138 5.70 20.34 -28.42
C GLU A 138 4.39 19.64 -28.07
N ASN A 139 4.43 18.36 -27.75
CA ASN A 139 3.26 17.60 -27.31
C ASN A 139 2.66 18.16 -26.01
N GLU A 140 3.50 18.54 -25.05
CA GLU A 140 3.01 19.13 -23.81
C GLU A 140 2.44 20.55 -24.02
N VAL A 141 3.09 21.35 -24.86
CA VAL A 141 2.57 22.65 -25.32
C VAL A 141 1.20 22.50 -26.00
N LYS A 142 1.08 21.51 -26.88
CA LYS A 142 -0.18 21.21 -27.56
C LYS A 142 -1.29 20.82 -26.61
N ARG A 143 -0.99 20.02 -25.57
CA ARG A 143 -1.97 19.68 -24.51
C ARG A 143 -2.52 20.92 -23.80
N VAL A 144 -1.67 21.93 -23.62
CA VAL A 144 -2.12 23.21 -23.05
C VAL A 144 -3.01 23.96 -24.03
N GLN A 145 -2.65 24.04 -25.32
CA GLN A 145 -3.51 24.64 -26.33
C GLN A 145 -4.85 23.93 -26.41
N ASP A 146 -4.87 22.59 -26.38
CA ASP A 146 -6.10 21.78 -26.37
C ASP A 146 -7.01 22.10 -25.16
N ARG A 147 -6.44 22.38 -23.99
CA ARG A 147 -7.21 22.76 -22.77
C ARG A 147 -7.91 24.12 -22.91
N TYR A 148 -7.34 25.00 -23.69
CA TYR A 148 -7.86 26.35 -23.95
C TYR A 148 -8.48 26.51 -25.34
N ALA A 149 -8.69 25.38 -26.05
CA ALA A 149 -9.36 25.38 -27.35
C ALA A 149 -10.85 25.67 -27.19
N ASP A 150 -11.39 26.44 -28.10
CA ASP A 150 -12.82 26.67 -28.23
C ASP A 150 -13.42 25.72 -29.26
N TRP A 151 -14.61 25.21 -28.98
CA TRP A 151 -15.35 24.37 -29.92
C TRP A 151 -16.13 25.26 -30.90
N VAL A 152 -15.74 25.24 -32.17
CA VAL A 152 -16.38 26.01 -33.23
C VAL A 152 -17.19 25.08 -34.13
N VAL A 153 -18.44 25.45 -34.41
CA VAL A 153 -19.33 24.64 -35.26
C VAL A 153 -18.81 24.69 -36.70
N ARG A 154 -18.65 23.52 -37.35
CA ARG A 154 -18.34 23.41 -38.78
C ARG A 154 -19.53 23.87 -39.64
N GLU A 155 -19.25 24.26 -40.88
CA GLU A 155 -20.32 24.51 -41.84
C GLU A 155 -21.13 23.22 -42.10
N ASP A 156 -22.39 23.34 -42.43
CA ASP A 156 -23.36 22.21 -42.51
C ASP A 156 -22.92 21.12 -43.52
N ASP A 157 -22.10 21.50 -44.53
CA ASP A 157 -21.61 20.59 -45.55
C ASP A 157 -20.23 19.98 -45.22
N ASP A 158 -19.58 20.39 -44.14
CA ASP A 158 -18.31 19.86 -43.72
C ASP A 158 -18.46 18.52 -43.02
N ALA A 159 -17.59 17.57 -43.41
CA ALA A 159 -17.54 16.25 -42.79
C ALA A 159 -16.71 16.27 -41.50
N ALA A 160 -17.13 15.51 -40.50
CA ALA A 160 -16.41 15.32 -39.23
C ALA A 160 -15.05 14.65 -39.44
N GLN A 161 -14.05 15.15 -38.77
CA GLN A 161 -12.67 14.62 -38.80
C GLN A 161 -12.28 14.05 -37.43
N LEU A 162 -11.22 13.28 -37.41
CA LEU A 162 -10.62 12.83 -36.14
C LEU A 162 -10.20 14.03 -35.30
N GLY A 163 -10.57 14.09 -34.03
CA GLY A 163 -10.39 15.22 -33.13
C GLY A 163 -11.55 16.23 -33.11
N ASP A 164 -12.54 16.07 -34.00
CA ASP A 164 -13.77 16.89 -33.93
C ASP A 164 -14.73 16.35 -32.85
N GLN A 165 -15.58 17.22 -32.35
CA GLN A 165 -16.69 16.85 -31.46
C GLN A 165 -17.97 16.76 -32.27
N VAL A 166 -18.60 15.61 -32.27
CA VAL A 166 -19.95 15.44 -32.81
C VAL A 166 -20.96 15.43 -31.68
N VAL A 167 -22.03 16.21 -31.83
CA VAL A 167 -23.17 16.16 -30.90
C VAL A 167 -24.19 15.22 -31.50
N ILE A 168 -24.41 14.08 -30.84
CA ILE A 168 -25.22 13.01 -31.37
C ILE A 168 -26.34 12.59 -30.40
N ASP A 169 -27.45 12.13 -30.99
CA ASP A 169 -28.33 11.21 -30.31
C ASP A 169 -27.98 9.79 -30.77
N PHE A 170 -28.00 8.86 -29.85
CA PHE A 170 -27.75 7.46 -30.18
C PHE A 170 -28.70 6.51 -29.44
N VAL A 171 -29.04 5.42 -30.07
CA VAL A 171 -29.85 4.33 -29.50
C VAL A 171 -29.21 3.01 -29.88
N GLY A 172 -28.64 2.33 -28.89
CA GLY A 172 -28.04 1.00 -29.04
C GLY A 172 -29.05 -0.12 -28.96
N THR A 173 -28.99 -1.02 -29.93
CA THR A 173 -29.84 -2.23 -29.97
C THR A 173 -28.97 -3.47 -30.12
N LYS A 174 -29.40 -4.55 -29.44
CA LYS A 174 -28.86 -5.90 -29.60
C LYS A 174 -30.00 -6.79 -30.12
N ASP A 175 -29.78 -7.45 -31.24
CA ASP A 175 -30.82 -8.25 -31.90
C ASP A 175 -32.12 -7.47 -32.13
N GLY A 176 -32.04 -6.16 -32.37
CA GLY A 176 -33.16 -5.27 -32.57
C GLY A 176 -33.90 -4.82 -31.30
N VAL A 177 -33.40 -5.16 -30.12
CA VAL A 177 -33.96 -4.74 -28.82
C VAL A 177 -33.01 -3.73 -28.15
N ALA A 178 -33.54 -2.57 -27.77
CA ALA A 178 -32.78 -1.56 -27.03
C ALA A 178 -32.40 -2.08 -25.64
N PHE A 179 -31.17 -1.76 -25.16
CA PHE A 179 -30.68 -2.16 -23.87
C PHE A 179 -30.43 -0.95 -22.95
N GLU A 180 -30.47 -1.17 -21.66
CA GLU A 180 -30.26 -0.13 -20.64
C GLU A 180 -28.86 0.44 -20.71
N GLY A 181 -28.74 1.78 -20.68
CA GLY A 181 -27.46 2.48 -20.81
C GLY A 181 -26.95 2.61 -22.26
N GLY A 182 -27.66 2.08 -23.25
CA GLY A 182 -27.30 2.14 -24.67
C GLY A 182 -27.81 3.38 -25.40
N SER A 183 -28.46 4.36 -24.76
CA SER A 183 -29.02 5.54 -25.41
C SER A 183 -28.57 6.84 -24.76
N GLY A 184 -28.43 7.89 -25.55
CA GLY A 184 -28.13 9.25 -25.12
C GLY A 184 -28.67 10.27 -26.10
N GLU A 185 -29.04 11.45 -25.61
CA GLU A 185 -29.52 12.58 -26.40
C GLU A 185 -28.56 13.75 -26.26
N ASN A 186 -28.30 14.45 -27.36
CA ASN A 186 -27.39 15.61 -27.42
C ASN A 186 -26.03 15.34 -26.78
N TYR A 187 -25.50 14.15 -26.93
CA TYR A 187 -24.24 13.75 -26.31
C TYR A 187 -23.05 14.32 -27.10
N PRO A 188 -22.17 15.12 -26.46
CA PRO A 188 -20.96 15.64 -27.11
C PRO A 188 -19.88 14.55 -27.10
N LEU A 189 -19.55 13.98 -28.25
CA LEU A 189 -18.51 12.95 -28.42
C LEU A 189 -17.35 13.50 -29.24
N GLU A 190 -16.15 13.48 -28.65
CA GLU A 190 -14.91 13.80 -29.39
C GLU A 190 -14.40 12.55 -30.10
N LEU A 191 -14.29 12.63 -31.43
CA LEU A 191 -13.84 11.50 -32.27
C LEU A 191 -12.35 11.23 -32.08
N GLY A 192 -12.03 10.02 -31.63
CA GLY A 192 -10.67 9.58 -31.30
C GLY A 192 -10.30 9.74 -29.84
N SER A 193 -11.26 10.12 -28.98
CA SER A 193 -11.05 10.22 -27.53
C SER A 193 -10.93 8.86 -26.83
N GLY A 194 -11.45 7.79 -27.47
CA GLY A 194 -11.56 6.45 -26.87
C GLY A 194 -12.59 6.37 -25.74
N SER A 195 -13.49 7.33 -25.65
CA SER A 195 -14.56 7.37 -24.63
C SER A 195 -15.65 6.35 -24.88
N PHE A 196 -15.82 5.92 -26.13
CA PHE A 196 -16.78 4.90 -26.54
C PHE A 196 -16.09 3.58 -26.85
N ILE A 197 -16.90 2.57 -27.12
CA ILE A 197 -16.44 1.21 -27.48
C ILE A 197 -15.57 1.29 -28.72
N PRO A 198 -14.43 0.55 -28.77
CA PRO A 198 -13.56 0.53 -29.94
C PRO A 198 -14.33 0.27 -31.26
N GLY A 199 -14.05 1.07 -32.26
CA GLY A 199 -14.73 1.00 -33.56
C GLY A 199 -15.98 1.87 -33.68
N PHE A 200 -16.43 2.54 -32.60
CA PHE A 200 -17.60 3.42 -32.61
C PHE A 200 -17.26 4.80 -33.21
N GLU A 201 -16.23 5.43 -32.64
CA GLU A 201 -15.82 6.79 -33.00
C GLU A 201 -15.24 6.84 -34.43
N GLU A 202 -14.49 5.82 -34.83
CA GLU A 202 -13.90 5.72 -36.17
C GLU A 202 -14.97 5.62 -37.28
N GLN A 203 -16.11 4.99 -36.98
CA GLN A 203 -17.20 4.91 -37.96
C GLN A 203 -17.96 6.24 -38.10
N LEU A 204 -17.89 7.14 -37.11
CA LEU A 204 -18.48 8.48 -37.20
C LEU A 204 -17.58 9.49 -37.87
N VAL A 205 -16.33 9.15 -38.21
CA VAL A 205 -15.48 10.01 -39.05
C VAL A 205 -16.13 10.11 -40.44
N GLY A 206 -16.25 11.34 -40.93
CA GLY A 206 -16.83 11.64 -42.24
C GLY A 206 -18.32 11.95 -42.25
N VAL A 207 -19.02 11.81 -41.11
CA VAL A 207 -20.45 12.20 -41.01
C VAL A 207 -20.61 13.71 -41.04
N LYS A 208 -21.79 14.13 -41.48
CA LYS A 208 -22.17 15.57 -41.54
C LYS A 208 -23.32 15.87 -40.59
N LYS A 209 -23.52 17.14 -40.33
CA LYS A 209 -24.69 17.63 -39.60
C LYS A 209 -25.99 17.15 -40.24
N GLY A 210 -26.92 16.61 -39.42
CA GLY A 210 -28.21 16.08 -39.85
C GLY A 210 -28.15 14.68 -40.45
N GLU A 211 -26.98 14.06 -40.50
CA GLU A 211 -26.86 12.68 -41.03
C GLU A 211 -27.25 11.65 -39.96
N GLU A 212 -27.94 10.61 -40.41
CA GLU A 212 -28.23 9.43 -39.59
C GLU A 212 -27.31 8.30 -40.02
N LYS A 213 -26.69 7.60 -39.05
CA LYS A 213 -25.77 6.50 -39.32
C LYS A 213 -25.91 5.36 -38.32
N ASP A 214 -25.98 4.15 -38.86
CA ASP A 214 -25.89 2.95 -38.05
C ASP A 214 -24.42 2.58 -37.84
N VAL A 215 -24.02 2.45 -36.57
CA VAL A 215 -22.68 2.10 -36.12
C VAL A 215 -22.74 0.72 -35.49
N GLU A 216 -22.06 -0.25 -36.11
CA GLU A 216 -21.99 -1.61 -35.60
C GLU A 216 -20.66 -1.82 -34.86
N VAL A 217 -20.74 -2.24 -33.59
CA VAL A 217 -19.53 -2.46 -32.74
C VAL A 217 -19.68 -3.73 -31.92
N THR A 218 -18.57 -4.33 -31.60
CA THR A 218 -18.49 -5.50 -30.71
C THR A 218 -17.95 -5.08 -29.34
N PHE A 219 -18.68 -5.36 -28.28
CA PHE A 219 -18.24 -5.10 -26.92
C PHE A 219 -17.02 -5.94 -26.58
N PRO A 220 -16.04 -5.40 -25.85
CA PRO A 220 -14.90 -6.17 -25.32
C PRO A 220 -15.36 -7.37 -24.48
N GLU A 221 -14.60 -8.46 -24.47
CA GLU A 221 -14.91 -9.67 -23.67
C GLU A 221 -14.95 -9.40 -22.16
N ASN A 222 -14.21 -8.38 -21.69
CA ASN A 222 -14.14 -7.94 -20.30
C ASN A 222 -15.04 -6.75 -19.97
N TYR A 223 -16.10 -6.54 -20.77
CA TYR A 223 -17.03 -5.43 -20.53
C TYR A 223 -17.81 -5.64 -19.23
N GLN A 224 -18.06 -4.55 -18.48
CA GLN A 224 -18.68 -4.60 -17.15
C GLN A 224 -20.06 -5.26 -17.12
N ALA A 225 -20.88 -5.04 -18.17
CA ALA A 225 -22.16 -5.69 -18.31
C ALA A 225 -21.97 -7.06 -18.99
N ALA A 226 -22.04 -8.13 -18.21
CA ALA A 226 -21.82 -9.51 -18.69
C ALA A 226 -22.74 -9.92 -19.84
N GLU A 227 -23.92 -9.32 -19.94
CA GLU A 227 -24.93 -9.58 -21.01
C GLU A 227 -24.50 -9.00 -22.36
N LEU A 228 -23.60 -8.02 -22.36
CA LEU A 228 -23.08 -7.33 -23.53
C LEU A 228 -21.63 -7.75 -23.87
N ALA A 229 -20.89 -8.34 -22.96
CA ALA A 229 -19.49 -8.75 -23.16
C ALA A 229 -19.37 -9.69 -24.37
N GLY A 230 -18.48 -9.34 -25.33
CA GLY A 230 -18.25 -10.08 -26.57
C GLY A 230 -19.43 -10.06 -27.56
N GLN A 231 -20.48 -9.28 -27.31
CA GLN A 231 -21.65 -9.22 -28.17
C GLN A 231 -21.56 -8.05 -29.16
N THR A 232 -22.14 -8.22 -30.32
CA THR A 232 -22.31 -7.16 -31.32
C THR A 232 -23.59 -6.39 -31.08
N ALA A 233 -23.51 -5.06 -31.13
CA ALA A 233 -24.64 -4.16 -31.03
C ALA A 233 -24.62 -3.14 -32.16
N THR A 234 -25.79 -2.68 -32.56
CA THR A 234 -25.96 -1.64 -33.56
C THR A 234 -26.49 -0.37 -32.88
N PHE A 235 -25.79 0.74 -33.07
CA PHE A 235 -26.19 2.04 -32.58
C PHE A 235 -26.70 2.90 -33.73
N HIS A 236 -27.95 3.29 -33.65
CA HIS A 236 -28.51 4.27 -34.56
C HIS A 236 -28.16 5.66 -34.03
N CYS A 237 -27.33 6.39 -34.78
CA CYS A 237 -26.84 7.71 -34.41
C CYS A 237 -27.44 8.79 -35.31
N THR A 238 -27.90 9.88 -34.72
CA THR A 238 -28.31 11.12 -35.43
C THR A 238 -27.35 12.25 -35.06
N VAL A 239 -26.74 12.88 -36.04
CA VAL A 239 -25.76 13.94 -35.83
C VAL A 239 -26.42 15.30 -35.84
N HIS A 240 -26.37 16.03 -34.71
CA HIS A 240 -26.97 17.38 -34.59
C HIS A 240 -25.99 18.46 -34.99
N GLU A 241 -24.74 18.37 -34.53
CA GLU A 241 -23.67 19.36 -34.79
C GLU A 241 -22.33 18.66 -34.94
N VAL A 242 -21.50 19.23 -35.78
CA VAL A 242 -20.07 18.89 -35.89
C VAL A 242 -19.26 20.10 -35.49
N LYS A 243 -18.35 19.95 -34.53
CA LYS A 243 -17.50 21.05 -34.05
C LYS A 243 -16.05 20.64 -34.17
N TYR A 244 -15.20 21.58 -34.55
CA TYR A 244 -13.76 21.38 -34.49
C TYR A 244 -13.14 22.17 -33.36
N LYS A 245 -11.97 21.74 -32.87
CA LYS A 245 -11.17 22.46 -31.90
C LYS A 245 -10.45 23.63 -32.59
N ASP A 246 -10.83 24.84 -32.26
CA ASP A 246 -10.06 26.01 -32.62
C ASP A 246 -8.99 26.26 -31.56
N LEU A 247 -7.76 25.85 -31.89
CA LEU A 247 -6.61 25.95 -30.98
C LEU A 247 -6.16 27.40 -30.92
N PRO A 248 -6.04 27.97 -29.71
CA PRO A 248 -5.50 29.31 -29.57
C PRO A 248 -4.05 29.35 -30.07
N GLU A 249 -3.68 30.45 -30.70
CA GLU A 249 -2.28 30.69 -31.06
C GLU A 249 -1.38 30.65 -29.84
N LEU A 250 -0.27 29.91 -29.94
CA LEU A 250 0.75 29.91 -28.92
C LEU A 250 1.46 31.23 -28.84
N ASN A 251 1.04 32.09 -27.96
CA ASN A 251 1.59 33.42 -27.75
C ASN A 251 1.71 33.75 -26.25
N ASP A 252 2.38 34.86 -25.95
CA ASP A 252 2.63 35.25 -24.56
C ASP A 252 1.32 35.57 -23.80
N GLU A 253 0.23 35.95 -24.50
CA GLU A 253 -1.07 36.17 -23.87
C GLU A 253 -1.69 34.86 -23.37
N LEU A 254 -1.58 33.78 -24.16
CA LEU A 254 -2.01 32.46 -23.72
C LEU A 254 -1.19 32.00 -22.51
N ILE A 255 0.14 32.18 -22.54
CA ILE A 255 1.00 31.81 -21.43
C ILE A 255 0.67 32.57 -20.15
N LYS A 256 0.39 33.88 -20.22
CA LYS A 256 -0.05 34.68 -19.07
C LYS A 256 -1.37 34.17 -18.45
N LYS A 257 -2.29 33.63 -19.27
CA LYS A 257 -3.53 33.00 -18.78
C LYS A 257 -3.28 31.77 -17.92
N LEU A 258 -2.15 31.09 -18.10
CA LEU A 258 -1.78 29.89 -17.29
C LEU A 258 -1.43 30.28 -15.85
N LYS A 259 -1.08 31.53 -15.58
CA LYS A 259 -0.69 32.05 -14.25
C LYS A 259 0.44 31.27 -13.60
N ILE A 260 1.41 30.82 -14.39
CA ILE A 260 2.60 30.12 -13.90
C ILE A 260 3.57 31.18 -13.37
N GLU A 261 4.03 31.00 -12.15
CA GLU A 261 4.96 31.94 -11.51
C GLU A 261 6.25 32.09 -12.33
N ASN A 262 6.66 33.34 -12.58
CA ASN A 262 7.86 33.72 -13.35
C ASN A 262 7.90 33.23 -14.81
N VAL A 263 6.75 32.87 -15.41
CA VAL A 263 6.64 32.41 -16.80
C VAL A 263 5.65 33.32 -17.54
N GLU A 264 6.14 34.26 -18.36
CA GLU A 264 5.31 35.23 -19.09
C GLU A 264 5.45 35.14 -20.60
N THR A 265 6.43 34.37 -21.11
CA THR A 265 6.69 34.25 -22.54
C THR A 265 6.66 32.81 -23.01
N VAL A 266 6.42 32.57 -24.29
CA VAL A 266 6.42 31.23 -24.90
C VAL A 266 7.75 30.52 -24.69
N ASP A 267 8.88 31.21 -24.87
CA ASP A 267 10.20 30.60 -24.69
C ASP A 267 10.46 30.19 -23.25
N ALA A 268 10.11 31.05 -22.27
CA ALA A 268 10.22 30.70 -20.85
C ALA A 268 9.31 29.52 -20.49
N TYR A 269 8.14 29.43 -21.12
CA TYR A 269 7.23 28.31 -20.91
C TYR A 269 7.82 27.00 -21.47
N LYS A 270 8.35 26.99 -22.69
CA LYS A 270 9.00 25.81 -23.29
C LYS A 270 10.21 25.33 -22.46
N GLU A 271 11.01 26.29 -21.95
CA GLU A 271 12.14 25.94 -21.05
C GLU A 271 11.65 25.31 -19.74
N LYS A 272 10.59 25.85 -19.16
CA LYS A 272 9.99 25.26 -17.96
C LYS A 272 9.44 23.86 -18.21
N VAL A 273 8.68 23.67 -19.29
CA VAL A 273 8.15 22.36 -19.69
C VAL A 273 9.30 21.35 -19.88
N LYS A 274 10.37 21.75 -20.57
CA LYS A 274 11.55 20.89 -20.76
C LYS A 274 12.18 20.51 -19.42
N THR A 275 12.31 21.47 -18.51
CA THR A 275 12.86 21.23 -17.17
C THR A 275 11.96 20.28 -16.35
N ASP A 276 10.65 20.50 -16.37
CA ASP A 276 9.68 19.69 -15.65
C ASP A 276 9.62 18.25 -16.19
N LEU A 277 9.60 18.09 -17.53
CA LEU A 277 9.65 16.77 -18.18
C LEU A 277 10.98 16.03 -17.90
N THR A 278 12.11 16.76 -17.91
CA THR A 278 13.41 16.17 -17.56
C THR A 278 13.40 15.65 -16.14
N ALA A 279 12.95 16.48 -15.19
CA ALA A 279 12.86 16.10 -13.78
C ALA A 279 11.86 14.94 -13.54
N GLN A 280 10.78 14.87 -14.32
CA GLN A 280 9.84 13.76 -14.25
C GLN A 280 10.47 12.46 -14.78
N LYS A 281 11.03 12.48 -15.99
CA LYS A 281 11.67 11.31 -16.59
C LYS A 281 12.88 10.82 -15.79
N GLU A 282 13.65 11.74 -15.17
CA GLU A 282 14.76 11.39 -14.27
C GLU A 282 14.27 10.68 -13.00
N ARG A 283 13.15 11.12 -12.42
CA ARG A 283 12.53 10.43 -11.28
C ARG A 283 12.03 9.06 -11.67
N GLU A 284 11.32 8.94 -12.78
CA GLU A 284 10.83 7.63 -13.29
C GLU A 284 12.00 6.67 -13.57
N ALA A 285 13.08 7.16 -14.20
CA ALA A 285 14.27 6.35 -14.45
C ALA A 285 14.96 5.92 -13.14
N GLU A 286 15.03 6.79 -12.14
CA GLU A 286 15.59 6.47 -10.82
C GLU A 286 14.73 5.47 -10.05
N GLU A 287 13.41 5.62 -10.08
CA GLU A 287 12.47 4.68 -9.46
C GLU A 287 12.56 3.30 -10.12
N ASN A 288 12.55 3.25 -11.44
CA ASN A 288 12.67 1.99 -12.19
C ASN A 288 14.01 1.30 -11.93
N PHE A 289 15.11 2.05 -11.95
CA PHE A 289 16.44 1.56 -11.60
C PHE A 289 16.48 1.00 -10.17
N THR A 290 15.92 1.74 -9.23
CA THR A 290 15.86 1.33 -7.82
C THR A 290 15.04 0.05 -7.63
N ASN A 291 13.88 -0.02 -8.29
CA ASN A 291 13.00 -1.20 -8.21
C ASN A 291 13.67 -2.44 -8.84
N GLU A 292 14.31 -2.29 -9.99
CA GLU A 292 15.04 -3.39 -10.63
C GLU A 292 16.21 -3.87 -9.77
N LEU A 293 16.97 -2.92 -9.20
CA LEU A 293 18.08 -3.21 -8.32
C LEU A 293 17.64 -3.97 -7.07
N LEU A 294 16.63 -3.45 -6.36
CA LEU A 294 16.06 -4.10 -5.19
C LEU A 294 15.47 -5.47 -5.52
N GLY A 295 14.79 -5.59 -6.66
CA GLY A 295 14.28 -6.87 -7.15
C GLY A 295 15.39 -7.92 -7.27
N LYS A 296 16.49 -7.61 -7.98
CA LYS A 296 17.63 -8.52 -8.14
C LYS A 296 18.32 -8.85 -6.82
N VAL A 297 18.50 -7.86 -5.93
CA VAL A 297 19.09 -8.08 -4.60
C VAL A 297 18.22 -9.01 -3.77
N CYS A 298 16.91 -8.80 -3.78
CA CYS A 298 15.94 -9.65 -3.09
C CYS A 298 15.87 -11.06 -3.68
N ASP A 299 15.95 -11.21 -5.01
CA ASP A 299 15.94 -12.53 -5.67
C ASP A 299 17.16 -13.35 -5.31
N ASN A 300 18.31 -12.69 -5.17
CA ASN A 300 19.56 -13.33 -4.75
C ASN A 300 19.58 -13.70 -3.25
N ALA A 301 18.74 -13.08 -2.43
CA ALA A 301 18.67 -13.35 -1.00
C ALA A 301 17.63 -14.40 -0.66
N ASN A 302 17.97 -15.27 0.32
CA ASN A 302 17.06 -16.27 0.83
C ASN A 302 16.63 -15.92 2.25
N VAL A 303 15.31 -15.90 2.48
CA VAL A 303 14.69 -15.64 3.79
C VAL A 303 13.32 -16.31 3.86
N GLU A 304 13.03 -16.97 4.97
CA GLU A 304 11.72 -17.55 5.26
C GLU A 304 10.92 -16.59 6.12
N ILE A 305 10.03 -15.84 5.48
CA ILE A 305 9.25 -14.79 6.14
C ILE A 305 8.07 -15.42 6.87
N PRO A 306 7.94 -15.25 8.20
CA PRO A 306 6.77 -15.69 8.94
C PRO A 306 5.49 -14.99 8.45
N ALA A 307 4.39 -15.73 8.33
CA ALA A 307 3.10 -15.22 7.88
C ALA A 307 2.64 -14.01 8.71
N VAL A 308 2.90 -14.00 10.01
CA VAL A 308 2.53 -12.90 10.90
C VAL A 308 3.19 -11.56 10.52
N MET A 309 4.38 -11.57 9.93
CA MET A 309 5.04 -10.34 9.44
C MET A 309 4.34 -9.84 8.17
N ILE A 310 3.94 -10.76 7.29
CA ILE A 310 3.19 -10.42 6.07
C ILE A 310 1.82 -9.86 6.46
N ASP A 311 1.13 -10.50 7.40
CA ASP A 311 -0.18 -10.05 7.88
C ASP A 311 -0.11 -8.65 8.51
N ALA A 312 0.94 -8.39 9.31
CA ALA A 312 1.16 -7.06 9.91
C ALA A 312 1.41 -5.98 8.84
N GLU A 313 2.14 -6.33 7.76
CA GLU A 313 2.35 -5.41 6.65
C GLU A 313 1.06 -5.18 5.84
N VAL A 314 0.25 -6.22 5.61
CA VAL A 314 -1.09 -6.10 5.00
C VAL A 314 -1.97 -5.17 5.84
N ASP A 315 -1.94 -5.29 7.18
CA ASP A 315 -2.68 -4.38 8.07
C ASP A 315 -2.24 -2.93 7.91
N ARG A 316 -0.93 -2.68 7.73
CA ARG A 316 -0.38 -1.35 7.49
C ARG A 316 -0.83 -0.81 6.13
N MET A 317 -0.69 -1.61 5.07
CA MET A 317 -1.11 -1.24 3.72
C MET A 317 -2.61 -0.96 3.64
N TYR A 318 -3.42 -1.72 4.36
CA TYR A 318 -4.86 -1.50 4.40
C TYR A 318 -5.21 -0.19 5.10
N LYS A 319 -4.52 0.17 6.19
CA LYS A 319 -4.68 1.49 6.84
C LYS A 319 -4.25 2.64 5.93
N GLU A 320 -3.17 2.47 5.15
CA GLU A 320 -2.77 3.45 4.14
C GLU A 320 -3.84 3.61 3.05
N PHE A 321 -4.44 2.51 2.62
CA PHE A 321 -5.57 2.51 1.69
C PHE A 321 -6.78 3.27 2.28
N GLU A 322 -7.16 3.01 3.53
CA GLU A 322 -8.23 3.75 4.22
C GLU A 322 -7.94 5.26 4.27
N GLY A 323 -6.70 5.63 4.59
CA GLY A 323 -6.27 7.03 4.62
C GLY A 323 -6.37 7.71 3.26
N ARG A 324 -5.98 7.04 2.17
CA ARG A 324 -6.12 7.56 0.80
C ARG A 324 -7.58 7.74 0.40
N MET A 325 -8.44 6.79 0.77
CA MET A 325 -9.88 6.90 0.50
C MET A 325 -10.48 8.11 1.22
N GLN A 326 -10.13 8.33 2.49
CA GLN A 326 -10.58 9.49 3.25
C GLN A 326 -10.14 10.82 2.63
N GLN A 327 -8.91 10.92 2.13
CA GLN A 327 -8.43 12.11 1.42
C GLN A 327 -9.21 12.38 0.13
N SER A 328 -9.69 11.32 -0.53
CA SER A 328 -10.54 11.42 -1.72
C SER A 328 -12.02 11.65 -1.40
N GLY A 329 -12.39 11.83 -0.12
CA GLY A 329 -13.76 12.08 0.33
C GLY A 329 -14.66 10.83 0.45
N PHE A 330 -14.07 9.62 0.36
CA PHE A 330 -14.78 8.35 0.48
C PHE A 330 -14.29 7.58 1.71
N THR A 331 -15.14 6.69 2.22
CA THR A 331 -14.70 5.69 3.20
C THR A 331 -14.34 4.39 2.48
N ALA A 332 -13.42 3.60 3.05
CA ALA A 332 -13.10 2.27 2.51
C ALA A 332 -14.37 1.40 2.35
N LYS A 333 -15.31 1.51 3.30
CA LYS A 333 -16.59 0.80 3.24
C LYS A 333 -17.42 1.19 2.00
N GLN A 334 -17.53 2.48 1.69
CA GLN A 334 -18.25 2.96 0.50
C GLN A 334 -17.59 2.47 -0.80
N PHE A 335 -16.25 2.44 -0.81
CA PHE A 335 -15.51 1.88 -1.95
C PHE A 335 -15.79 0.39 -2.13
N LEU A 336 -15.74 -0.40 -1.05
CA LEU A 336 -16.04 -1.83 -1.07
C LEU A 336 -17.47 -2.12 -1.56
N GLU A 337 -18.44 -1.36 -1.08
CA GLU A 337 -19.85 -1.47 -1.51
C GLU A 337 -20.02 -1.14 -3.00
N ALA A 338 -19.35 -0.07 -3.48
CA ALA A 338 -19.41 0.35 -4.89
C ALA A 338 -18.72 -0.63 -5.86
N THR A 339 -17.64 -1.27 -5.41
CA THR A 339 -16.87 -2.23 -6.23
C THR A 339 -17.29 -3.67 -6.04
N HIS A 340 -18.27 -3.94 -5.15
CA HIS A 340 -18.71 -5.29 -4.77
C HIS A 340 -17.54 -6.20 -4.28
N GLN A 341 -16.53 -5.60 -3.64
CA GLN A 341 -15.40 -6.32 -3.07
C GLN A 341 -15.55 -6.45 -1.56
N THR A 342 -14.88 -7.44 -0.99
CA THR A 342 -14.77 -7.60 0.48
C THR A 342 -13.41 -7.13 0.98
N GLU A 343 -13.32 -6.80 2.26
CA GLU A 343 -12.04 -6.45 2.90
C GLU A 343 -11.03 -7.58 2.76
N GLU A 344 -11.48 -8.84 2.96
CA GLU A 344 -10.61 -10.01 2.81
C GLU A 344 -10.05 -10.14 1.38
N ALA A 345 -10.83 -9.84 0.36
CA ALA A 345 -10.38 -9.88 -1.03
C ALA A 345 -9.30 -8.83 -1.30
N ILE A 346 -9.48 -7.59 -0.82
CA ILE A 346 -8.47 -6.54 -0.95
C ILE A 346 -7.20 -6.88 -0.18
N ARG A 347 -7.33 -7.38 1.06
CA ARG A 347 -6.19 -7.85 1.86
C ARG A 347 -5.42 -8.98 1.17
N ALA A 348 -6.13 -9.93 0.59
CA ALA A 348 -5.52 -11.02 -0.17
C ALA A 348 -4.77 -10.51 -1.42
N GLN A 349 -5.31 -9.48 -2.10
CA GLN A 349 -4.62 -8.83 -3.22
C GLN A 349 -3.35 -8.08 -2.78
N MET A 350 -3.34 -7.52 -1.57
CA MET A 350 -2.17 -6.83 -1.01
C MET A 350 -1.08 -7.78 -0.53
N SER A 351 -1.41 -9.03 -0.19
CA SER A 351 -0.48 -9.98 0.43
C SER A 351 0.81 -10.24 -0.36
N PRO A 352 0.82 -10.39 -1.70
CA PRO A 352 2.06 -10.56 -2.45
C PRO A 352 2.98 -9.32 -2.38
N GLU A 353 2.41 -8.13 -2.46
CA GLU A 353 3.16 -6.88 -2.33
C GLU A 353 3.69 -6.70 -0.91
N ALA A 354 2.89 -7.02 0.11
CA ALA A 354 3.31 -7.01 1.50
C ALA A 354 4.51 -7.94 1.73
N ALA A 355 4.46 -9.15 1.20
CA ALA A 355 5.57 -10.09 1.29
C ALA A 355 6.85 -9.55 0.63
N ALA A 356 6.74 -8.89 -0.53
CA ALA A 356 7.86 -8.25 -1.20
C ALA A 356 8.44 -7.07 -0.40
N ARG A 357 7.59 -6.23 0.21
CA ARG A 357 8.01 -5.12 1.08
C ARG A 357 8.75 -5.63 2.31
N VAL A 358 8.20 -6.63 3.01
CA VAL A 358 8.86 -7.25 4.17
C VAL A 358 10.19 -7.87 3.76
N LYS A 359 10.25 -8.60 2.64
CA LYS A 359 11.50 -9.16 2.12
C LYS A 359 12.56 -8.09 1.89
N THR A 360 12.18 -7.00 1.22
CA THR A 360 13.08 -5.88 0.93
C THR A 360 13.63 -5.26 2.21
N GLN A 361 12.78 -5.01 3.19
CA GLN A 361 13.18 -4.47 4.49
C GLN A 361 14.19 -5.38 5.19
N LEU A 362 13.88 -6.69 5.30
CA LEU A 362 14.76 -7.67 5.95
C LEU A 362 16.12 -7.78 5.26
N VAL A 363 16.14 -7.74 3.92
CA VAL A 363 17.37 -7.80 3.13
C VAL A 363 18.21 -6.53 3.34
N LEU A 364 17.60 -5.36 3.35
CA LEU A 364 18.31 -4.10 3.63
C LEU A 364 18.88 -4.08 5.05
N GLU A 365 18.10 -4.52 6.06
CA GLU A 365 18.58 -4.65 7.44
C GLU A 365 19.76 -5.64 7.57
N ALA A 366 19.73 -6.73 6.80
CA ALA A 366 20.85 -7.67 6.76
C ALA A 366 22.10 -7.05 6.13
N ILE A 367 21.94 -6.22 5.08
CA ILE A 367 23.05 -5.49 4.45
C ILE A 367 23.59 -4.42 5.41
N VAL A 368 22.73 -3.69 6.12
CA VAL A 368 23.12 -2.74 7.17
C VAL A 368 24.04 -3.42 8.19
N LYS A 369 23.66 -4.62 8.64
CA LYS A 369 24.47 -5.42 9.58
C LYS A 369 25.79 -5.88 8.96
N ALA A 370 25.75 -6.41 7.73
CA ALA A 370 26.92 -6.94 7.02
C ALA A 370 27.98 -5.86 6.72
N GLU A 371 27.53 -4.66 6.36
CA GLU A 371 28.41 -3.53 6.00
C GLU A 371 28.66 -2.58 7.18
N SER A 372 28.07 -2.86 8.36
CA SER A 372 28.18 -2.00 9.55
C SER A 372 27.77 -0.55 9.25
N ILE A 373 26.66 -0.38 8.52
CA ILE A 373 26.14 0.94 8.16
C ILE A 373 25.39 1.52 9.35
N GLU A 374 25.75 2.73 9.75
CA GLU A 374 25.10 3.43 10.85
C GLU A 374 24.59 4.81 10.41
N ALA A 375 23.44 5.21 10.95
CA ALA A 375 22.99 6.58 10.91
C ALA A 375 23.47 7.31 12.17
N SER A 376 24.02 8.50 12.01
CA SER A 376 24.45 9.33 13.14
C SER A 376 23.26 10.00 13.82
N ASP A 377 23.45 10.41 15.06
CA ASP A 377 22.41 11.17 15.77
C ASP A 377 22.15 12.54 15.11
N GLU A 378 23.16 13.09 14.41
CA GLU A 378 23.02 14.32 13.60
C GLU A 378 22.09 14.08 12.39
N ASP A 379 22.20 12.94 11.70
CA ASP A 379 21.30 12.55 10.61
C ASP A 379 19.86 12.45 11.11
N VAL A 380 19.66 11.86 12.28
CA VAL A 380 18.34 11.70 12.93
C VAL A 380 17.72 13.06 13.26
N GLU A 381 18.48 13.98 13.85
CA GLU A 381 17.99 15.33 14.16
C GLU A 381 17.64 16.13 12.89
N LYS A 382 18.44 15.97 11.85
CA LYS A 382 18.19 16.60 10.55
C LYS A 382 16.90 16.07 9.93
N GLU A 383 16.66 14.76 10.01
CA GLU A 383 15.44 14.14 9.49
C GLU A 383 14.21 14.63 10.26
N PHE A 384 14.26 14.71 11.60
CA PHE A 384 13.19 15.33 12.39
C PHE A 384 12.92 16.78 11.99
N THR A 385 13.95 17.54 11.64
CA THR A 385 13.79 18.92 11.15
C THR A 385 13.09 18.95 9.79
N THR A 386 13.50 18.09 8.86
CA THR A 386 12.87 17.94 7.55
C THR A 386 11.39 17.55 7.67
N MET A 387 11.08 16.60 8.56
CA MET A 387 9.69 16.20 8.84
C MET A 387 8.88 17.36 9.45
N SER A 388 9.49 18.14 10.35
CA SER A 388 8.86 19.32 10.97
C SER A 388 8.44 20.36 9.93
N GLU A 389 9.29 20.63 8.96
CA GLU A 389 9.02 21.54 7.85
C GLU A 389 7.93 20.99 6.90
N MET A 390 8.03 19.70 6.57
CA MET A 390 7.09 19.03 5.65
C MET A 390 5.67 18.96 6.20
N TYR A 391 5.53 18.60 7.48
CA TYR A 391 4.22 18.41 8.11
C TYR A 391 3.71 19.66 8.85
N ASN A 392 4.51 20.73 8.88
CA ASN A 392 4.25 21.96 9.63
C ASN A 392 3.89 21.65 11.10
N MET A 393 4.68 20.80 11.73
CA MET A 393 4.55 20.34 13.12
C MET A 393 5.82 20.60 13.91
N GLU A 394 5.71 20.85 15.21
CA GLU A 394 6.86 21.00 16.09
C GLU A 394 7.65 19.67 16.20
N VAL A 395 8.98 19.77 16.16
CA VAL A 395 9.91 18.61 16.24
C VAL A 395 9.60 17.73 17.47
N GLU A 396 9.36 18.35 18.64
CA GLU A 396 9.04 17.62 19.87
C GLU A 396 7.76 16.78 19.75
N LYS A 397 6.78 17.27 19.00
CA LYS A 397 5.55 16.53 18.75
C LYS A 397 5.81 15.32 17.84
N ILE A 398 6.66 15.48 16.82
CA ILE A 398 7.03 14.37 15.93
C ILE A 398 7.82 13.31 16.72
N LYS A 399 8.78 13.72 17.57
CA LYS A 399 9.53 12.82 18.46
C LYS A 399 8.64 12.07 19.46
N SER A 400 7.48 12.61 19.81
CA SER A 400 6.51 11.89 20.64
C SER A 400 5.72 10.83 19.89
N LEU A 401 5.65 10.90 18.56
CA LEU A 401 4.92 9.97 17.68
C LEU A 401 5.83 8.89 17.09
N ILE A 402 7.07 9.25 16.79
CA ILE A 402 8.06 8.37 16.14
C ILE A 402 9.31 8.33 17.00
N SER A 403 9.78 7.13 17.33
CA SER A 403 10.99 6.99 18.14
C SER A 403 12.26 7.36 17.34
N PRO A 404 13.29 7.95 17.96
CA PRO A 404 14.57 8.20 17.30
C PRO A 404 15.21 6.93 16.76
N GLU A 405 15.02 5.79 17.44
CA GLU A 405 15.54 4.49 17.03
C GLU A 405 14.92 4.02 15.71
N SER A 406 13.61 4.26 15.51
CA SER A 406 12.93 3.95 14.23
C SER A 406 13.50 4.78 13.09
N ILE A 407 13.65 6.09 13.29
CA ILE A 407 14.26 6.97 12.28
C ILE A 407 15.70 6.55 11.97
N LYS A 408 16.45 6.17 13.00
CA LYS A 408 17.85 5.69 12.84
C LYS A 408 17.91 4.42 11.98
N ALA A 409 16.98 3.49 12.19
CA ALA A 409 16.88 2.27 11.39
C ALA A 409 16.48 2.57 9.93
N ASP A 410 15.50 3.44 9.72
CA ASP A 410 15.06 3.84 8.37
C ASP A 410 16.19 4.54 7.60
N LEU A 411 16.91 5.45 8.24
CA LEU A 411 18.07 6.12 7.65
C LEU A 411 19.22 5.14 7.34
N ALA A 412 19.45 4.14 8.19
CA ALA A 412 20.44 3.10 7.92
C ALA A 412 20.05 2.26 6.70
N ASN A 413 18.79 1.90 6.56
CA ASN A 413 18.27 1.19 5.40
C ASN A 413 18.38 2.03 4.10
N GLN A 414 18.11 3.33 4.19
CA GLN A 414 18.30 4.24 3.07
C GLN A 414 19.76 4.34 2.65
N LYS A 415 20.68 4.48 3.62
CA LYS A 415 22.12 4.46 3.36
C LYS A 415 22.60 3.13 2.77
N ALA A 416 22.01 2.00 3.16
CA ALA A 416 22.30 0.70 2.57
C ALA A 416 21.85 0.64 1.11
N LEU A 417 20.68 1.18 0.78
CA LEU A 417 20.20 1.30 -0.58
C LEU A 417 21.15 2.17 -1.42
N ASP A 418 21.58 3.33 -0.93
CA ASP A 418 22.52 4.21 -1.62
C ASP A 418 23.88 3.52 -1.83
N PHE A 419 24.34 2.76 -0.83
CA PHE A 419 25.55 1.96 -0.93
C PHE A 419 25.44 0.90 -2.05
N ILE A 420 24.31 0.21 -2.16
CA ILE A 420 24.09 -0.76 -3.23
C ILE A 420 24.06 -0.07 -4.60
N LYS A 421 23.35 1.07 -4.71
CA LYS A 421 23.29 1.88 -5.95
C LYS A 421 24.68 2.31 -6.43
N THR A 422 25.56 2.72 -5.52
CA THR A 422 26.92 3.13 -5.87
C THR A 422 27.85 1.95 -6.22
N SER A 423 27.46 0.72 -5.88
CA SER A 423 28.23 -0.49 -6.15
C SER A 423 27.88 -1.16 -7.49
N VAL A 424 26.91 -0.65 -8.23
CA VAL A 424 26.48 -1.16 -9.57
C VAL A 424 27.60 -0.94 -10.59
N LYS A 425 27.72 -1.88 -11.55
CA LYS A 425 28.75 -1.85 -12.61
C LYS A 425 28.28 -1.12 -13.87
#